data_428edc460cb4400793abab0624bb49e2
#
_entry.id   428edc460cb4400793abab0624bb49e2
#
_cell.length_a   1.000
_cell.length_b   1.000
_cell.length_c   1.000
_cell.angle_alpha   90.00
_cell.angle_beta   90.00
_cell.angle_gamma   90.00
#
_symmetry.space_group_name_H-M   'P 1'
#
loop_
_entity.id
_entity.type
_entity.pdbx_description
1 polymer ?
#
loop_
_entity_poly.entity_id
_entity_poly.type
_entity_poly.pdbx_seq_one_letter_code
_entity_poly.pdbx_strand_id
1 'polypeptide(L)'
;EQKKDVLEKIKKNIINNSSKKIIFGEDYDYKKDINGFIYKDKIGKMNLPLPNLSGDFQISNVSTAIATARNLNQFKITESHIKKAITKVRSEGRLQNITQGKLRKYVSKNNQIIVDGAHNPLAALEVKKYLRSLNTRKKIFLVLGMMANKDHKEFVQILKNNIHSIITLNIPNQINFIKKE
;
A
#
# COMPACT_ATOMS: atom_id res chain seq x y z
N GLU A 1 -5.41 -11.07 1.91
CA GLU A 1 -5.63 -12.35 2.65
C GLU A 1 -4.38 -12.72 3.43
N GLN A 2 -4.54 -13.18 4.68
CA GLN A 2 -3.45 -13.68 5.50
C GLN A 2 -3.26 -15.18 5.27
N LYS A 3 -2.01 -15.65 5.39
CA LYS A 3 -1.74 -17.11 5.41
C LYS A 3 -2.45 -17.75 6.60
N LYS A 4 -2.92 -19.00 6.47
CA LYS A 4 -3.70 -19.70 7.51
C LYS A 4 -2.98 -19.75 8.86
N ASP A 5 -1.68 -20.05 8.87
CA ASP A 5 -0.85 -20.10 10.09
C ASP A 5 -0.73 -18.75 10.80
N VAL A 6 -0.65 -17.66 10.03
CA VAL A 6 -0.64 -16.28 10.56
C VAL A 6 -2.00 -15.94 11.15
N LEU A 7 -3.08 -16.27 10.45
CA LEU A 7 -4.44 -16.00 10.91
C LEU A 7 -4.74 -16.75 12.24
N GLU A 8 -4.31 -17.99 12.38
CA GLU A 8 -4.47 -18.75 13.62
C GLU A 8 -3.70 -18.13 14.80
N LYS A 9 -2.45 -17.70 14.57
CA LYS A 9 -1.68 -16.97 15.59
C LYS A 9 -2.36 -15.68 16.01
N ILE A 10 -2.90 -14.91 15.06
CA ILE A 10 -3.66 -13.71 15.34
C ILE A 10 -4.91 -14.05 16.17
N LYS A 11 -5.69 -15.06 15.78
CA LYS A 11 -6.89 -15.49 16.51
C LYS A 11 -6.57 -15.89 17.96
N LYS A 12 -5.48 -16.63 18.20
CA LYS A 12 -5.02 -16.97 19.56
C LYS A 12 -4.68 -15.73 20.40
N ASN A 13 -3.93 -14.79 19.83
CA ASN A 13 -3.57 -13.56 20.54
C ASN A 13 -4.80 -12.68 20.86
N ILE A 14 -5.81 -12.65 20.01
CA ILE A 14 -7.05 -11.92 20.24
C ILE A 14 -7.79 -12.50 21.46
N ILE A 15 -7.89 -13.81 21.57
CA ILE A 15 -8.54 -14.49 22.71
C ILE A 15 -7.79 -14.16 24.00
N ASN A 16 -6.47 -14.27 24.00
CA ASN A 16 -5.64 -14.02 25.18
C ASN A 16 -5.73 -12.56 25.68
N ASN A 17 -5.98 -11.61 24.81
CA ASN A 17 -6.03 -10.17 25.13
C ASN A 17 -7.45 -9.61 25.21
N SER A 18 -8.50 -10.45 25.15
CA SER A 18 -9.92 -10.02 25.14
C SER A 18 -10.24 -8.94 24.11
N SER A 19 -9.51 -8.94 22.99
CA SER A 19 -9.67 -7.92 21.95
C SER A 19 -10.83 -8.24 21.00
N LYS A 20 -11.54 -7.22 20.54
CA LYS A 20 -12.55 -7.38 19.50
C LYS A 20 -11.86 -7.71 18.16
N LYS A 21 -12.26 -8.80 17.54
CA LYS A 21 -11.78 -9.15 16.21
C LYS A 21 -12.68 -8.55 15.12
N ILE A 22 -12.05 -8.13 14.02
CA ILE A 22 -12.72 -7.70 12.79
C ILE A 22 -11.90 -8.27 11.62
N ILE A 23 -12.45 -9.24 10.92
CA ILE A 23 -11.73 -10.05 9.93
C ILE A 23 -12.32 -9.82 8.54
N PHE A 24 -11.44 -9.52 7.57
CA PHE A 24 -11.79 -9.46 6.15
C PHE A 24 -12.34 -10.81 5.66
N GLY A 25 -13.44 -10.77 4.92
CA GLY A 25 -14.16 -11.95 4.44
C GLY A 25 -15.15 -12.57 5.44
N GLU A 26 -15.05 -12.23 6.75
CA GLU A 26 -15.98 -12.67 7.79
C GLU A 26 -16.88 -11.50 8.28
N ASP A 27 -16.26 -10.39 8.69
CA ASP A 27 -16.95 -9.26 9.31
C ASP A 27 -17.16 -8.10 8.35
N TYR A 28 -16.29 -7.95 7.35
CA TYR A 28 -16.42 -6.99 6.26
C TYR A 28 -15.78 -7.51 4.99
N ASP A 29 -16.23 -6.94 3.86
CA ASP A 29 -15.72 -7.26 2.52
C ASP A 29 -15.78 -6.02 1.62
N TYR A 30 -15.08 -6.09 0.49
CA TYR A 30 -15.15 -5.08 -0.56
C TYR A 30 -15.07 -5.69 -1.95
N LYS A 31 -15.70 -5.03 -2.91
CA LYS A 31 -15.59 -5.37 -4.33
C LYS A 31 -15.23 -4.12 -5.12
N LYS A 32 -14.13 -4.17 -5.86
CA LYS A 32 -13.74 -3.08 -6.77
C LYS A 32 -14.77 -2.96 -7.90
N ASP A 33 -15.06 -1.73 -8.29
CA ASP A 33 -15.91 -1.35 -9.41
C ASP A 33 -15.15 -0.40 -10.35
N ILE A 34 -15.72 -0.06 -11.50
CA ILE A 34 -15.08 0.77 -12.54
C ILE A 34 -14.64 2.13 -11.97
N ASN A 35 -15.52 2.82 -11.25
CA ASN A 35 -15.31 4.17 -10.73
C ASN A 35 -15.19 4.26 -9.21
N GLY A 36 -15.04 3.11 -8.52
CA GLY A 36 -15.03 3.07 -7.08
C GLY A 36 -14.90 1.67 -6.51
N PHE A 37 -15.52 1.45 -5.39
CA PHE A 37 -15.66 0.13 -4.79
C PHE A 37 -16.89 0.06 -3.91
N ILE A 38 -17.40 -1.14 -3.72
CA ILE A 38 -18.50 -1.45 -2.84
C ILE A 38 -17.90 -2.02 -1.56
N TYR A 39 -18.12 -1.35 -0.44
CA TYR A 39 -17.80 -1.86 0.90
C TYR A 39 -19.05 -2.45 1.55
N LYS A 40 -18.92 -3.55 2.27
CA LYS A 40 -20.00 -4.23 3.01
C LYS A 40 -19.52 -4.68 4.37
N ASP A 41 -20.34 -4.49 5.40
CA ASP A 41 -20.18 -5.05 6.75
C ASP A 41 -21.56 -5.37 7.36
N LYS A 42 -21.60 -5.71 8.66
CA LYS A 42 -22.85 -6.02 9.39
C LYS A 42 -23.81 -4.82 9.50
N ILE A 43 -23.28 -3.59 9.42
CA ILE A 43 -24.08 -2.35 9.52
C ILE A 43 -24.76 -2.04 8.18
N GLY A 44 -24.16 -2.46 7.06
CA GLY A 44 -24.73 -2.25 5.72
C GLY A 44 -23.70 -2.16 4.61
N LYS A 45 -24.17 -1.68 3.46
CA LYS A 45 -23.40 -1.56 2.21
C LYS A 45 -23.21 -0.11 1.84
N MET A 46 -22.02 0.25 1.36
CA MET A 46 -21.70 1.60 0.88
C MET A 46 -21.05 1.55 -0.51
N ASN A 47 -21.49 2.45 -1.41
CA ASN A 47 -20.82 2.69 -2.69
C ASN A 47 -19.86 3.87 -2.51
N LEU A 48 -18.57 3.58 -2.62
CA LEU A 48 -17.48 4.49 -2.26
C LEU A 48 -16.62 4.82 -3.47
N PRO A 49 -16.12 6.07 -3.59
CA PRO A 49 -15.15 6.44 -4.63
C PRO A 49 -13.80 5.76 -4.40
N LEU A 50 -12.96 5.72 -5.43
CA LEU A 50 -11.58 5.27 -5.26
C LEU A 50 -10.82 6.20 -4.29
N PRO A 51 -9.91 5.67 -3.48
CA PRO A 51 -9.08 6.47 -2.60
C PRO A 51 -8.12 7.35 -3.41
N ASN A 52 -7.79 8.52 -2.87
CA ASN A 52 -6.76 9.41 -3.42
C ASN A 52 -5.34 8.89 -3.14
N LEU A 53 -5.13 7.60 -3.41
CA LEU A 53 -3.86 6.88 -3.24
C LEU A 53 -3.69 5.94 -4.43
N SER A 54 -2.49 5.84 -4.98
CA SER A 54 -2.20 4.96 -6.10
C SER A 54 -2.09 3.49 -5.68
N GLY A 55 -2.52 2.59 -6.56
CA GLY A 55 -2.45 1.14 -6.39
C GLY A 55 -3.73 0.50 -5.85
N ASP A 56 -4.14 -0.60 -6.46
CA ASP A 56 -5.39 -1.30 -6.12
C ASP A 56 -5.43 -1.82 -4.68
N PHE A 57 -4.27 -2.16 -4.10
CA PHE A 57 -4.16 -2.57 -2.71
C PHE A 57 -4.61 -1.49 -1.71
N GLN A 58 -4.69 -0.24 -2.13
CA GLN A 58 -5.20 0.83 -1.28
C GLN A 58 -6.71 0.69 -1.00
N ILE A 59 -7.46 0.03 -1.86
CA ILE A 59 -8.87 -0.29 -1.57
C ILE A 59 -8.95 -1.22 -0.35
N SER A 60 -8.07 -2.23 -0.26
CA SER A 60 -7.98 -3.11 0.91
C SER A 60 -7.62 -2.35 2.18
N ASN A 61 -6.60 -1.47 2.11
CA ASN A 61 -6.18 -0.65 3.24
C ASN A 61 -7.30 0.26 3.73
N VAL A 62 -7.96 0.95 2.80
CA VAL A 62 -9.09 1.82 3.11
C VAL A 62 -10.27 1.03 3.68
N SER A 63 -10.57 -0.14 3.13
CA SER A 63 -11.65 -1.00 3.65
C SER A 63 -11.38 -1.44 5.08
N THR A 64 -10.12 -1.76 5.42
CA THR A 64 -9.70 -2.07 6.80
C THR A 64 -9.88 -0.85 7.72
N ALA A 65 -9.48 0.34 7.26
CA ALA A 65 -9.67 1.58 8.00
C ALA A 65 -11.16 1.91 8.23
N ILE A 66 -12.01 1.69 7.24
CA ILE A 66 -13.46 1.86 7.35
C ILE A 66 -14.04 0.89 8.38
N ALA A 67 -13.67 -0.40 8.30
CA ALA A 67 -14.10 -1.42 9.24
C ALA A 67 -13.71 -1.03 10.68
N THR A 68 -12.49 -0.54 10.88
CA THR A 68 -12.02 -0.05 12.19
C THR A 68 -12.85 1.16 12.64
N ALA A 69 -12.98 2.18 11.79
CA ALA A 69 -13.68 3.42 12.12
C ALA A 69 -15.15 3.18 12.50
N ARG A 70 -15.86 2.32 11.75
CA ARG A 70 -17.27 1.99 12.00
C ARG A 70 -17.50 1.17 13.28
N ASN A 71 -16.44 0.63 13.86
CA ASN A 71 -16.48 -0.06 15.15
C ASN A 71 -16.07 0.81 16.35
N LEU A 72 -15.76 2.10 16.12
CA LEU A 72 -15.52 3.07 17.18
C LEU A 72 -16.84 3.66 17.67
N ASN A 73 -17.46 3.03 18.68
CA ASN A 73 -18.80 3.38 19.16
C ASN A 73 -18.90 4.80 19.73
N GLN A 74 -17.77 5.39 20.16
CA GLN A 74 -17.71 6.76 20.69
C GLN A 74 -17.85 7.85 19.62
N PHE A 75 -17.81 7.49 18.33
CA PHE A 75 -17.89 8.45 17.23
C PHE A 75 -19.04 8.12 16.27
N LYS A 76 -19.83 9.13 15.91
CA LYS A 76 -20.85 8.99 14.86
C LYS A 76 -20.21 9.18 13.49
N ILE A 77 -19.69 8.10 12.90
CA ILE A 77 -19.05 8.11 11.58
C ILE A 77 -20.07 7.80 10.49
N THR A 78 -20.33 8.79 9.64
CA THR A 78 -21.29 8.67 8.53
C THR A 78 -20.61 8.27 7.23
N GLU A 79 -21.36 7.80 6.24
CA GLU A 79 -20.85 7.53 4.89
C GLU A 79 -20.25 8.78 4.24
N SER A 80 -20.82 9.96 4.49
CA SER A 80 -20.28 11.23 4.01
C SER A 80 -18.87 11.52 4.58
N HIS A 81 -18.67 11.25 5.88
CA HIS A 81 -17.35 11.37 6.49
C HIS A 81 -16.33 10.43 5.84
N ILE A 82 -16.73 9.18 5.59
CA ILE A 82 -15.89 8.18 4.92
C ILE A 82 -15.54 8.62 3.50
N LYS A 83 -16.51 9.01 2.68
CA LYS A 83 -16.29 9.50 1.29
C LYS A 83 -15.32 10.67 1.28
N LYS A 84 -15.51 11.65 2.16
CA LYS A 84 -14.63 12.81 2.27
C LYS A 84 -13.21 12.41 2.70
N ALA A 85 -13.06 11.49 3.64
CA ALA A 85 -11.76 11.03 4.11
C ALA A 85 -10.97 10.33 3.00
N ILE A 86 -11.57 9.35 2.31
CA ILE A 86 -10.88 8.57 1.28
C ILE A 86 -10.51 9.37 0.04
N THR A 87 -11.29 10.39 -0.33
CA THR A 87 -10.95 11.29 -1.45
C THR A 87 -9.92 12.35 -1.08
N LYS A 88 -9.69 12.61 0.20
CA LYS A 88 -8.71 13.59 0.68
C LYS A 88 -7.47 12.98 1.28
N VAL A 89 -7.45 11.67 1.52
CA VAL A 89 -6.29 11.00 2.11
C VAL A 89 -5.03 11.23 1.28
N ARG A 90 -3.93 11.51 1.95
CA ARG A 90 -2.59 11.59 1.38
C ARG A 90 -1.66 10.76 2.24
N SER A 91 -0.74 10.05 1.62
CA SER A 91 0.30 9.30 2.32
C SER A 91 1.59 9.41 1.52
N GLU A 92 2.58 10.01 2.13
CA GLU A 92 3.89 10.14 1.53
C GLU A 92 4.55 8.76 1.40
N GLY A 93 5.30 8.55 0.31
CA GLY A 93 5.97 7.29 0.06
C GLY A 93 5.04 6.08 -0.15
N ARG A 94 3.83 6.29 -0.66
CA ARG A 94 2.89 5.22 -1.06
C ARG A 94 2.53 5.37 -2.53
N LEU A 95 3.36 4.83 -3.42
CA LEU A 95 3.30 5.04 -4.87
C LEU A 95 3.07 6.52 -5.23
N GLN A 96 3.73 7.37 -4.46
CA GLN A 96 3.58 8.82 -4.55
C GLN A 96 4.23 9.34 -5.82
N ASN A 97 3.46 9.97 -6.70
CA ASN A 97 4.00 10.68 -7.85
C ASN A 97 4.50 12.06 -7.44
N ILE A 98 5.80 12.30 -7.63
CA ILE A 98 6.45 13.58 -7.32
C ILE A 98 6.29 14.55 -8.49
N THR A 99 5.39 15.50 -8.33
CA THR A 99 5.07 16.50 -9.36
C THR A 99 5.78 17.86 -9.16
N GLN A 100 6.34 18.10 -7.98
CA GLN A 100 7.00 19.36 -7.60
C GLN A 100 8.18 19.13 -6.63
N GLY A 101 8.91 20.18 -6.29
CA GLY A 101 10.03 20.13 -5.36
C GLY A 101 11.39 19.90 -6.03
N LYS A 102 12.43 19.76 -5.19
CA LYS A 102 13.84 19.71 -5.66
C LYS A 102 14.11 18.54 -6.59
N LEU A 103 13.66 17.33 -6.28
CA LEU A 103 13.86 16.15 -7.12
C LEU A 103 13.29 16.33 -8.52
N ARG A 104 12.17 17.01 -8.65
CA ARG A 104 11.50 17.21 -9.94
C ARG A 104 12.35 18.01 -10.93
N LYS A 105 13.27 18.87 -10.44
CA LYS A 105 14.16 19.69 -11.27
C LYS A 105 15.21 18.86 -12.03
N TYR A 106 15.56 17.68 -11.54
CA TYR A 106 16.59 16.81 -12.14
C TYR A 106 16.02 15.83 -13.15
N VAL A 107 14.71 15.78 -13.34
CA VAL A 107 14.06 14.80 -14.21
C VAL A 107 13.22 15.51 -15.26
N SER A 108 13.35 15.08 -16.53
CA SER A 108 12.57 15.64 -17.65
C SER A 108 11.08 15.65 -17.35
N LYS A 109 10.36 16.67 -17.82
CA LYS A 109 8.90 16.82 -17.64
C LYS A 109 8.10 15.61 -18.15
N ASN A 110 8.60 14.92 -19.16
CA ASN A 110 7.98 13.73 -19.74
C ASN A 110 8.19 12.46 -18.93
N ASN A 111 9.01 12.46 -17.88
CA ASN A 111 9.27 11.33 -17.02
C ASN A 111 8.55 11.48 -15.69
N GLN A 112 8.22 10.36 -15.06
CA GLN A 112 7.61 10.32 -13.74
C GLN A 112 8.66 9.97 -12.68
N ILE A 113 8.48 10.49 -11.48
CA ILE A 113 9.20 10.08 -10.27
C ILE A 113 8.16 9.52 -9.33
N ILE A 114 8.30 8.25 -8.98
CA ILE A 114 7.40 7.57 -8.05
C ILE A 114 8.22 7.17 -6.83
N VAL A 115 7.73 7.53 -5.65
CA VAL A 115 8.36 7.18 -4.37
C VAL A 115 7.46 6.19 -3.64
N ASP A 116 8.05 5.09 -3.17
CA ASP A 116 7.34 4.10 -2.37
C ASP A 116 8.21 3.59 -1.22
N GLY A 117 7.59 3.28 -0.09
CA GLY A 117 8.23 2.72 1.09
C GLY A 117 8.24 1.19 1.13
N ALA A 118 8.02 0.51 0.02
CA ALA A 118 8.06 -0.94 -0.07
C ALA A 118 9.44 -1.47 0.32
N HIS A 119 9.50 -2.43 1.23
CA HIS A 119 10.73 -2.97 1.78
C HIS A 119 10.62 -4.46 2.15
N ASN A 120 9.64 -5.16 1.63
CA ASN A 120 9.46 -6.61 1.80
C ASN A 120 8.84 -7.24 0.54
N PRO A 121 8.92 -8.57 0.37
CA PRO A 121 8.43 -9.26 -0.83
C PRO A 121 6.95 -9.02 -1.14
N LEU A 122 6.07 -8.96 -0.14
CA LEU A 122 4.64 -8.69 -0.35
C LEU A 122 4.42 -7.30 -0.93
N ALA A 123 5.13 -6.29 -0.41
CA ALA A 123 5.06 -4.93 -0.97
C ALA A 123 5.64 -4.88 -2.39
N ALA A 124 6.71 -5.64 -2.68
CA ALA A 124 7.26 -5.75 -4.03
C ALA A 124 6.23 -6.29 -5.04
N LEU A 125 5.39 -7.25 -4.64
CA LEU A 125 4.31 -7.77 -5.49
C LEU A 125 3.28 -6.67 -5.83
N GLU A 126 2.93 -5.82 -4.89
CA GLU A 126 2.00 -4.71 -5.15
C GLU A 126 2.64 -3.62 -6.02
N VAL A 127 3.90 -3.28 -5.80
CA VAL A 127 4.68 -2.40 -6.70
C VAL A 127 4.71 -2.99 -8.11
N LYS A 128 5.00 -4.29 -8.26
CA LYS A 128 4.99 -4.99 -9.56
C LYS A 128 3.65 -4.88 -10.27
N LYS A 129 2.54 -5.10 -9.57
CA LYS A 129 1.18 -4.94 -10.13
C LYS A 129 0.97 -3.51 -10.64
N TYR A 130 1.36 -2.53 -9.84
CA TYR A 130 1.27 -1.12 -10.20
C TYR A 130 2.12 -0.80 -11.44
N LEU A 131 3.39 -1.23 -11.49
CA LEU A 131 4.25 -1.00 -12.65
C LEU A 131 3.67 -1.59 -13.94
N ARG A 132 3.05 -2.77 -13.85
CA ARG A 132 2.34 -3.40 -15.00
C ARG A 132 1.11 -2.61 -15.42
N SER A 133 0.36 -2.05 -14.48
CA SER A 133 -0.84 -1.25 -14.78
C SER A 133 -0.53 0.07 -15.47
N LEU A 134 0.70 0.59 -15.38
CA LEU A 134 1.12 1.79 -16.08
C LEU A 134 1.09 1.62 -17.62
N ASN A 135 1.12 0.38 -18.11
CA ASN A 135 1.11 0.04 -19.54
C ASN A 135 2.02 0.96 -20.40
N THR A 136 3.23 1.21 -19.91
CA THR A 136 4.16 2.15 -20.51
C THR A 136 5.27 1.44 -21.26
N ARG A 137 5.70 2.02 -22.40
CA ARG A 137 6.93 1.61 -23.11
C ARG A 137 8.19 2.28 -22.55
N LYS A 138 8.07 3.18 -21.58
CA LYS A 138 9.22 3.87 -20.97
C LYS A 138 10.03 2.92 -20.12
N LYS A 139 11.35 3.14 -20.13
CA LYS A 139 12.26 2.42 -19.25
C LYS A 139 12.01 2.82 -17.79
N ILE A 140 11.97 1.83 -16.92
CA ILE A 140 11.80 2.03 -15.47
C ILE A 140 13.14 1.81 -14.79
N PHE A 141 13.61 2.81 -14.07
CA PHE A 141 14.83 2.77 -13.27
C PHE A 141 14.45 2.69 -11.80
N LEU A 142 14.94 1.68 -11.10
CA LEU A 142 14.72 1.51 -9.67
C LEU A 142 15.90 2.12 -8.91
N VAL A 143 15.63 3.14 -8.09
CA VAL A 143 16.58 3.68 -7.12
C VAL A 143 16.23 3.08 -5.75
N LEU A 144 17.12 2.25 -5.20
CA LEU A 144 16.83 1.42 -4.04
C LEU A 144 17.77 1.69 -2.88
N GLY A 145 17.22 2.12 -1.73
CA GLY A 145 17.87 2.05 -0.43
C GLY A 145 17.12 1.06 0.46
N MET A 146 17.79 0.06 1.01
CA MET A 146 17.16 -0.96 1.86
C MET A 146 18.05 -1.36 3.02
N MET A 147 17.42 -1.62 4.18
CA MET A 147 18.11 -2.11 5.37
C MET A 147 18.54 -3.58 5.18
N ALA A 148 19.70 -3.95 5.71
CA ALA A 148 20.27 -5.29 5.56
C ALA A 148 19.42 -6.43 6.16
N ASN A 149 18.56 -6.13 7.14
CA ASN A 149 17.64 -7.09 7.76
C ASN A 149 16.37 -7.36 6.94
N LYS A 150 16.24 -6.81 5.73
CA LYS A 150 15.11 -7.05 4.82
C LYS A 150 15.50 -8.08 3.76
N ASP A 151 14.51 -8.79 3.24
CA ASP A 151 14.73 -9.73 2.14
C ASP A 151 14.85 -9.00 0.81
N HIS A 152 16.02 -8.38 0.60
CA HIS A 152 16.33 -7.60 -0.59
C HIS A 152 16.47 -8.48 -1.84
N LYS A 153 16.94 -9.72 -1.70
CA LYS A 153 17.11 -10.64 -2.84
C LYS A 153 15.76 -10.98 -3.45
N GLU A 154 14.80 -11.43 -2.63
CA GLU A 154 13.46 -11.72 -3.09
C GLU A 154 12.74 -10.48 -3.60
N PHE A 155 12.91 -9.33 -2.91
CA PHE A 155 12.35 -8.04 -3.34
C PHE A 155 12.77 -7.69 -4.76
N VAL A 156 14.06 -7.71 -5.06
CA VAL A 156 14.62 -7.41 -6.39
C VAL A 156 14.19 -8.46 -7.42
N GLN A 157 14.22 -9.74 -7.05
CA GLN A 157 13.80 -10.84 -7.93
C GLN A 157 12.35 -10.69 -8.41
N ILE A 158 11.45 -10.22 -7.54
CA ILE A 158 10.05 -9.97 -7.89
C ILE A 158 9.93 -8.86 -8.96
N LEU A 159 10.75 -7.82 -8.87
CA LEU A 159 10.66 -6.64 -9.72
C LEU A 159 11.50 -6.72 -11.01
N LYS A 160 12.52 -7.58 -11.09
CA LYS A 160 13.54 -7.58 -12.12
C LYS A 160 13.03 -7.51 -13.57
N ASN A 161 11.93 -8.18 -13.87
CA ASN A 161 11.36 -8.21 -15.23
C ASN A 161 10.52 -6.97 -15.57
N ASN A 162 10.35 -6.05 -14.63
CA ASN A 162 9.58 -4.82 -14.81
C ASN A 162 10.46 -3.57 -14.77
N ILE A 163 11.75 -3.73 -14.50
CA ILE A 163 12.71 -2.64 -14.37
C ILE A 163 13.84 -2.79 -15.40
N HIS A 164 14.31 -1.66 -15.91
CA HIS A 164 15.43 -1.61 -16.87
C HIS A 164 16.79 -1.72 -16.17
N SER A 165 16.97 -1.02 -15.06
CA SER A 165 18.17 -1.09 -14.22
C SER A 165 17.88 -0.70 -12.77
N ILE A 166 18.80 -1.07 -11.88
CA ILE A 166 18.77 -0.77 -10.45
C ILE A 166 19.96 0.11 -10.12
N ILE A 167 19.71 1.15 -9.33
CA ILE A 167 20.73 1.99 -8.71
C ILE A 167 20.56 1.85 -7.20
N THR A 168 21.59 1.37 -6.52
CA THR A 168 21.55 1.23 -5.06
C THR A 168 22.10 2.46 -4.38
N LEU A 169 21.48 2.88 -3.28
CA LEU A 169 21.90 4.02 -2.46
C LEU A 169 22.11 3.57 -1.02
N ASN A 170 23.11 4.17 -0.39
CA ASN A 170 23.25 4.08 1.06
C ASN A 170 22.15 4.89 1.73
N ILE A 171 21.59 4.36 2.83
CA ILE A 171 20.61 5.09 3.63
C ILE A 171 21.37 6.02 4.59
N PRO A 172 21.24 7.35 4.47
CA PRO A 172 21.94 8.27 5.36
C PRO A 172 21.60 8.01 6.84
N ASN A 173 22.60 8.13 7.71
CA ASN A 173 22.47 7.97 9.16
C ASN A 173 21.99 6.58 9.62
N GLN A 174 22.12 5.55 8.79
CA GLN A 174 21.83 4.17 9.15
C GLN A 174 23.11 3.32 9.04
N ILE A 175 23.39 2.52 10.06
CA ILE A 175 24.59 1.66 10.11
C ILE A 175 24.32 0.33 9.40
N ASN A 176 23.09 -0.18 9.47
CA ASN A 176 22.67 -1.49 8.97
C ASN A 176 21.94 -1.39 7.60
N PHE A 177 22.56 -0.80 6.61
CA PHE A 177 22.07 -0.82 5.23
C PHE A 177 22.87 -1.80 4.36
N ILE A 178 22.33 -2.20 3.22
CA ILE A 178 23.03 -3.01 2.23
C ILE A 178 24.11 -2.12 1.60
N LYS A 179 25.38 -2.49 1.80
CA LYS A 179 26.50 -1.80 1.18
C LYS A 179 26.46 -2.00 -0.34
N LYS A 180 26.88 -0.98 -1.06
CA LYS A 180 27.11 -1.05 -2.52
C LYS A 180 28.29 -2.00 -2.75
N GLU A 181 28.06 -3.10 -3.46
CA GLU A 181 29.12 -3.90 -4.08
C GLU A 181 29.48 -3.32 -5.44
#